data_9f27166669773debffbe10f8b1cf2903
#
_entry.id   9f27166669773debffbe10f8b1cf2903
#
_cell.length_a   1.000
_cell.length_b   1.000
_cell.length_c   1.000
_cell.angle_alpha   90.00
_cell.angle_beta   90.00
_cell.angle_gamma   90.00
#
_symmetry.space_group_name_H-M   'P 1'
#
loop_
_entity.id
_entity.type
_entity.pdbx_description
1 polymer ?
#
loop_
_entity_poly.entity_id
_entity_poly.type
_entity_poly.pdbx_seq_one_letter_code
_entity_poly.pdbx_strand_id
1 'polypeptide(L)'
;DGGAAVDVVGFIPSSQSDIKIDPSKLIDPIAGLQSLVKKHRVEEIVLAVDDRRRDSGGYFPLAELLDCKLSGTKVTEVVKFYERELGSIELAEIHPGWMVFGNGFYYSQLRDVSKRLFDIIICLILLFLAWPLMLFTAIAVFLESGRPVIYHQVRTGLNGKSFSIYKFRSMSQDAEKDGKAVWAKKNDSRVTKVGAFIRNTRLDELPQILNVLKGDMSFVGPRPERPEFVDDLNKQLPYYEARHRVKPGLMGWAQLKYSYGASVEDAANKLKYDLYYVKNHSLLLDILIVVQSVEIILLGKGVR
;
A
#
# COMPACT_ATOMS: atom_id res chain seq x y z
N ASP A 1 -15.82 6.92 3.62
CA ASP A 1 -16.60 6.02 4.49
C ASP A 1 -16.00 4.62 4.48
N GLY A 2 -14.81 4.48 5.01
CA GLY A 2 -14.18 3.18 5.29
C GLY A 2 -14.41 2.84 6.75
N GLY A 3 -15.49 2.13 7.04
CA GLY A 3 -16.01 1.56 8.24
C GLY A 3 -15.08 1.25 9.42
N ALA A 4 -14.39 2.24 9.94
CA ALA A 4 -13.88 2.16 11.30
C ALA A 4 -15.08 2.31 12.25
N ALA A 5 -15.27 1.35 13.15
CA ALA A 5 -16.30 1.41 14.19
C ALA A 5 -15.90 2.43 15.28
N VAL A 6 -15.59 3.67 14.88
CA VAL A 6 -15.19 4.76 15.76
C VAL A 6 -16.32 5.78 15.82
N ASP A 7 -16.85 5.97 17.01
CA ASP A 7 -17.83 7.03 17.28
C ASP A 7 -17.08 8.30 17.69
N VAL A 8 -17.18 9.35 16.87
CA VAL A 8 -16.51 10.63 17.12
C VAL A 8 -17.39 11.48 18.03
N VAL A 9 -17.01 11.59 19.30
CA VAL A 9 -17.72 12.38 20.32
C VAL A 9 -17.68 13.88 20.00
N GLY A 10 -16.54 14.39 19.55
CA GLY A 10 -16.37 15.80 19.16
C GLY A 10 -14.91 16.22 19.02
N PHE A 11 -14.72 17.51 18.75
CA PHE A 11 -13.42 18.10 18.46
C PHE A 11 -13.12 19.26 19.40
N ILE A 12 -11.89 19.35 19.88
CA ILE A 12 -11.38 20.48 20.65
C ILE A 12 -10.36 21.21 19.79
N PRO A 13 -10.59 22.47 19.39
CA PRO A 13 -9.65 23.20 18.56
C PRO A 13 -8.38 23.57 19.36
N SER A 14 -7.22 23.35 18.74
CA SER A 14 -5.92 23.75 19.32
C SER A 14 -5.60 25.23 19.09
N SER A 15 -6.26 25.87 18.10
CA SER A 15 -6.13 27.30 17.79
C SER A 15 -7.48 27.86 17.34
N GLN A 16 -7.62 29.17 17.36
CA GLN A 16 -8.85 29.87 16.92
C GLN A 16 -8.89 30.17 15.42
N SER A 17 -7.84 29.83 14.67
CA SER A 17 -7.75 30.09 13.23
C SER A 17 -8.36 28.95 12.41
N ASP A 18 -9.20 29.32 11.42
CA ASP A 18 -9.74 28.46 10.35
C ASP A 18 -10.32 27.11 10.76
N ILE A 19 -11.27 27.12 11.68
CA ILE A 19 -12.01 25.91 12.07
C ILE A 19 -12.96 25.53 10.91
N LYS A 20 -12.63 24.44 10.18
CA LYS A 20 -13.46 23.86 9.10
C LYS A 20 -14.43 22.77 9.59
N ILE A 21 -14.61 22.65 10.90
CA ILE A 21 -15.43 21.62 11.54
C ILE A 21 -16.81 22.20 11.83
N ASP A 22 -17.85 21.39 11.67
CA ASP A 22 -19.21 21.73 12.04
C ASP A 22 -19.25 22.22 13.51
N PRO A 23 -19.74 23.44 13.76
CA PRO A 23 -19.81 23.99 15.12
C PRO A 23 -20.52 23.11 16.14
N SER A 24 -21.49 22.29 15.70
CA SER A 24 -22.24 21.36 16.57
C SER A 24 -21.36 20.23 17.14
N LYS A 25 -20.21 19.96 16.53
CA LYS A 25 -19.24 18.95 16.96
C LYS A 25 -18.07 19.52 17.76
N LEU A 26 -18.05 20.83 17.98
CA LEU A 26 -17.02 21.47 18.79
C LEU A 26 -17.35 21.32 20.27
N ILE A 27 -16.35 20.94 21.04
CA ILE A 27 -16.43 20.81 22.50
C ILE A 27 -15.57 21.93 23.11
N ASP A 28 -16.17 22.68 24.04
CA ASP A 28 -15.45 23.72 24.79
C ASP A 28 -14.53 23.10 25.85
N PRO A 29 -13.23 23.39 25.83
CA PRO A 29 -12.27 22.84 26.79
C PRO A 29 -12.36 23.45 28.21
N ILE A 30 -13.19 24.46 28.47
CA ILE A 30 -13.30 25.16 29.75
C ILE A 30 -13.49 24.21 30.95
N ALA A 31 -14.20 23.10 30.75
CA ALA A 31 -14.42 22.12 31.81
C ALA A 31 -13.20 21.25 32.15
N GLY A 32 -12.09 21.39 31.41
CA GLY A 32 -10.90 20.55 31.50
C GLY A 32 -11.07 19.17 30.86
N LEU A 33 -10.00 18.62 30.26
CA LEU A 33 -10.02 17.38 29.51
C LEU A 33 -10.50 16.18 30.33
N GLN A 34 -10.08 16.04 31.57
CA GLN A 34 -10.52 14.93 32.44
C GLN A 34 -12.04 14.90 32.66
N SER A 35 -12.64 16.09 32.88
CA SER A 35 -14.08 16.19 33.06
C SER A 35 -14.84 15.81 31.80
N LEU A 36 -14.35 16.26 30.65
CA LEU A 36 -14.94 15.92 29.34
C LEU A 36 -14.85 14.42 29.04
N VAL A 37 -13.69 13.82 29.30
CA VAL A 37 -13.44 12.38 29.13
C VAL A 37 -14.44 11.57 29.97
N LYS A 38 -14.62 11.91 31.25
CA LYS A 38 -15.56 11.24 32.15
C LYS A 38 -17.03 11.46 31.72
N LYS A 39 -17.40 12.70 31.40
CA LYS A 39 -18.75 13.07 30.98
C LYS A 39 -19.21 12.33 29.72
N HIS A 40 -18.32 12.25 28.74
CA HIS A 40 -18.62 11.66 27.44
C HIS A 40 -18.14 10.21 27.29
N ARG A 41 -17.56 9.61 28.34
CA ARG A 41 -17.00 8.24 28.34
C ARG A 41 -16.01 8.02 27.18
N VAL A 42 -15.09 8.99 27.00
CA VAL A 42 -14.11 8.96 25.92
C VAL A 42 -13.06 7.87 26.20
N GLU A 43 -12.90 6.94 25.29
CA GLU A 43 -11.90 5.87 25.39
C GLU A 43 -10.54 6.31 24.85
N GLU A 44 -10.53 7.17 23.83
CA GLU A 44 -9.32 7.60 23.15
C GLU A 44 -9.36 9.09 22.78
N ILE A 45 -8.25 9.77 23.02
CA ILE A 45 -7.99 11.15 22.56
C ILE A 45 -7.01 11.07 21.38
N VAL A 46 -7.41 11.58 20.22
CA VAL A 46 -6.54 11.64 19.04
C VAL A 46 -5.97 13.05 18.89
N LEU A 47 -4.64 13.13 18.86
CA LEU A 47 -3.92 14.40 18.73
C LEU A 47 -3.62 14.67 17.26
N ALA A 48 -4.26 15.69 16.69
CA ALA A 48 -4.07 16.17 15.32
C ALA A 48 -3.45 17.58 15.34
N VAL A 49 -2.29 17.74 15.98
CA VAL A 49 -1.62 19.02 16.16
C VAL A 49 -0.24 18.95 15.51
N ASP A 50 0.02 19.82 14.52
CA ASP A 50 1.27 19.86 13.75
C ASP A 50 2.45 20.38 14.58
N ASP A 51 2.24 21.45 15.34
CA ASP A 51 3.27 22.06 16.18
C ASP A 51 2.92 21.97 17.66
N ARG A 52 3.77 21.24 18.39
CA ARG A 52 3.64 21.03 19.86
C ARG A 52 4.45 22.04 20.67
N ARG A 53 5.13 23.00 20.01
CA ARG A 53 5.93 24.01 20.68
C ARG A 53 5.04 25.09 21.29
N ARG A 54 5.33 25.47 22.51
CA ARG A 54 4.60 26.53 23.22
C ARG A 54 4.65 27.90 22.52
N ASP A 55 5.62 28.10 21.65
CA ASP A 55 5.88 29.37 20.97
C ASP A 55 4.96 29.66 19.77
N SER A 56 4.15 28.69 19.33
CA SER A 56 3.26 28.82 18.17
C SER A 56 1.90 29.45 18.49
N GLY A 57 1.68 29.96 19.72
CA GLY A 57 0.42 30.60 20.12
C GLY A 57 -0.78 29.67 20.31
N GLY A 58 -0.58 28.34 20.16
CA GLY A 58 -1.61 27.34 20.36
C GLY A 58 -1.65 26.78 21.79
N TYR A 59 -2.84 26.43 22.26
CA TYR A 59 -3.01 25.74 23.54
C TYR A 59 -2.75 24.24 23.37
N PHE A 60 -1.61 23.77 23.89
CA PHE A 60 -1.33 22.31 23.94
C PHE A 60 -1.37 21.87 25.42
N PRO A 61 -2.45 21.23 25.90
CA PRO A 61 -2.68 20.88 27.29
C PRO A 61 -1.91 19.61 27.70
N LEU A 62 -0.57 19.65 27.66
CA LEU A 62 0.28 18.49 27.92
C LEU A 62 0.02 17.85 29.29
N ALA A 63 -0.15 18.68 30.34
CA ALA A 63 -0.41 18.18 31.68
C ALA A 63 -1.75 17.45 31.79
N GLU A 64 -2.82 18.04 31.22
CA GLU A 64 -4.15 17.40 31.21
C GLU A 64 -4.18 16.12 30.38
N LEU A 65 -3.46 16.07 29.25
CA LEU A 65 -3.30 14.87 28.44
C LEU A 65 -2.57 13.76 29.20
N LEU A 66 -1.54 14.13 29.96
CA LEU A 66 -0.83 13.20 30.84
C LEU A 66 -1.76 12.64 31.92
N ASP A 67 -2.54 13.51 32.58
CA ASP A 67 -3.50 13.09 33.60
C ASP A 67 -4.59 12.16 33.02
N CYS A 68 -5.11 12.46 31.84
CA CYS A 68 -6.03 11.58 31.15
C CYS A 68 -5.39 10.22 30.85
N LYS A 69 -4.14 10.22 30.38
CA LYS A 69 -3.40 8.98 30.08
C LYS A 69 -3.15 8.15 31.34
N LEU A 70 -2.74 8.78 32.44
CA LEU A 70 -2.53 8.12 33.72
C LEU A 70 -3.85 7.60 34.35
N SER A 71 -4.98 8.20 33.97
CA SER A 71 -6.32 7.75 34.37
C SER A 71 -6.89 6.64 33.47
N GLY A 72 -6.10 6.13 32.49
CA GLY A 72 -6.47 5.00 31.65
C GLY A 72 -7.05 5.37 30.27
N THR A 73 -7.19 6.67 29.95
CA THR A 73 -7.65 7.10 28.63
C THR A 73 -6.49 6.97 27.63
N LYS A 74 -6.73 6.36 26.48
CA LYS A 74 -5.73 6.23 25.44
C LYS A 74 -5.48 7.59 24.78
N VAL A 75 -4.20 7.97 24.63
CA VAL A 75 -3.79 9.18 23.91
C VAL A 75 -2.93 8.77 22.72
N THR A 76 -3.38 9.09 21.53
CA THR A 76 -2.78 8.62 20.27
C THR A 76 -2.55 9.79 19.31
N GLU A 77 -1.45 9.77 18.59
CA GLU A 77 -1.20 10.70 17.49
C GLU A 77 -2.06 10.36 16.28
N VAL A 78 -2.49 11.35 15.52
CA VAL A 78 -3.36 11.18 14.33
C VAL A 78 -2.76 10.23 13.31
N VAL A 79 -1.44 10.25 13.10
CA VAL A 79 -0.76 9.33 12.17
C VAL A 79 -0.91 7.89 12.61
N LYS A 80 -0.73 7.59 13.91
CA LYS A 80 -0.92 6.25 14.46
C LYS A 80 -2.38 5.81 14.44
N PHE A 81 -3.29 6.77 14.62
CA PHE A 81 -4.72 6.51 14.53
C PHE A 81 -5.10 6.08 13.11
N TYR A 82 -4.72 6.86 12.07
CA TYR A 82 -4.95 6.49 10.68
C TYR A 82 -4.27 5.17 10.31
N GLU A 83 -3.06 4.95 10.77
CA GLU A 83 -2.34 3.70 10.53
C GLU A 83 -3.11 2.49 11.04
N ARG A 84 -3.69 2.58 12.24
CA ARG A 84 -4.46 1.49 12.85
C ARG A 84 -5.81 1.28 12.16
N GLU A 85 -6.56 2.36 11.93
CA GLU A 85 -7.94 2.28 11.45
C GLU A 85 -8.03 2.06 9.93
N LEU A 86 -7.14 2.69 9.17
CA LEU A 86 -7.20 2.66 7.70
C LEU A 86 -6.18 1.68 7.09
N GLY A 87 -5.21 1.20 7.86
CA GLY A 87 -4.12 0.41 7.32
C GLY A 87 -3.30 1.17 6.27
N SER A 88 -3.15 2.49 6.45
CA SER A 88 -2.43 3.39 5.55
C SER A 88 -1.63 4.42 6.35
N ILE A 89 -0.62 5.00 5.72
CA ILE A 89 0.19 6.07 6.29
C ILE A 89 -0.10 7.36 5.52
N GLU A 90 -0.65 8.38 6.19
CA GLU A 90 -0.98 9.66 5.56
C GLU A 90 0.30 10.45 5.27
N LEU A 91 0.60 10.69 3.99
CA LEU A 91 1.87 11.29 3.55
C LEU A 91 2.04 12.73 4.05
N ALA A 92 0.95 13.48 4.16
CA ALA A 92 0.97 14.86 4.64
C ALA A 92 1.42 14.97 6.11
N GLU A 93 1.21 13.91 6.89
CA GLU A 93 1.51 13.87 8.31
C GLU A 93 2.89 13.24 8.62
N ILE A 94 3.63 12.80 7.59
CA ILE A 94 4.94 12.19 7.81
C ILE A 94 6.00 13.27 7.99
N HIS A 95 6.57 13.32 9.18
CA HIS A 95 7.77 14.10 9.45
C HIS A 95 9.02 13.20 9.50
N PRO A 96 10.22 13.71 9.16
CA PRO A 96 11.45 12.93 9.26
C PRO A 96 11.64 12.26 10.63
N GLY A 97 11.28 12.93 11.70
CA GLY A 97 11.31 12.38 13.06
C GLY A 97 10.39 11.17 13.24
N TRP A 98 9.21 11.15 12.58
CA TRP A 98 8.32 10.00 12.64
C TRP A 98 8.93 8.77 11.98
N MET A 99 9.62 8.94 10.83
CA MET A 99 10.32 7.84 10.16
C MET A 99 11.45 7.26 11.01
N VAL A 100 12.17 8.11 11.75
CA VAL A 100 13.33 7.71 12.58
C VAL A 100 12.90 7.12 13.93
N PHE A 101 11.93 7.73 14.61
CA PHE A 101 11.53 7.37 15.98
C PHE A 101 10.23 6.56 16.04
N GLY A 102 9.53 6.41 14.91
CA GLY A 102 8.31 5.60 14.83
C GLY A 102 8.61 4.11 15.02
N ASN A 103 7.72 3.39 15.69
CA ASN A 103 7.80 1.93 15.78
C ASN A 103 7.56 1.31 14.40
N GLY A 104 8.23 0.22 14.10
CA GLY A 104 8.14 -0.48 12.81
C GLY A 104 9.46 -0.45 12.05
N PHE A 105 9.45 -0.88 10.79
CA PHE A 105 10.66 -1.04 9.96
C PHE A 105 11.70 -2.01 10.56
N TYR A 106 11.25 -2.97 11.39
CA TYR A 106 12.15 -3.93 12.00
C TYR A 106 12.60 -4.99 10.99
N TYR A 107 13.90 -5.16 10.87
CA TYR A 107 14.51 -6.26 10.13
C TYR A 107 14.88 -7.38 11.10
N SER A 108 14.47 -8.61 10.78
CA SER A 108 14.85 -9.80 11.52
C SER A 108 15.20 -10.91 10.54
N GLN A 109 16.35 -11.54 10.70
CA GLN A 109 16.77 -12.67 9.86
C GLN A 109 15.75 -13.82 9.92
N LEU A 110 15.19 -14.09 11.11
CA LEU A 110 14.17 -15.11 11.26
C LEU A 110 12.92 -14.81 10.44
N ARG A 111 12.51 -13.54 10.40
CA ARG A 111 11.38 -13.11 9.57
C ARG A 111 11.69 -13.24 8.08
N ASP A 112 12.88 -12.88 7.65
CA ASP A 112 13.27 -12.98 6.23
C ASP A 112 13.32 -14.45 5.77
N VAL A 113 13.81 -15.35 6.62
CA VAL A 113 13.81 -16.80 6.36
C VAL A 113 12.38 -17.34 6.32
N SER A 114 11.54 -17.02 7.31
CA SER A 114 10.15 -17.49 7.36
C SER A 114 9.34 -16.97 6.17
N LYS A 115 9.53 -15.69 5.79
CA LYS A 115 8.92 -15.10 4.60
C LYS A 115 9.39 -15.80 3.32
N ARG A 116 10.69 -16.07 3.19
CA ARG A 116 11.23 -16.78 2.03
C ARG A 116 10.67 -18.19 1.90
N LEU A 117 10.56 -18.89 3.01
CA LEU A 117 9.96 -20.23 3.03
C LEU A 117 8.48 -20.17 2.61
N PHE A 118 7.72 -19.22 3.15
CA PHE A 118 6.33 -18.96 2.76
C PHE A 118 6.21 -18.67 1.26
N ASP A 119 7.05 -17.78 0.70
CA ASP A 119 7.06 -17.44 -0.71
C ASP A 119 7.30 -18.69 -1.59
N ILE A 120 8.27 -19.52 -1.22
CA ILE A 120 8.59 -20.74 -1.98
C ILE A 120 7.43 -21.74 -1.92
N ILE A 121 6.88 -22.01 -0.73
CA ILE A 121 5.78 -22.96 -0.54
C ILE A 121 4.56 -22.55 -1.37
N ILE A 122 4.15 -21.28 -1.27
CA ILE A 122 2.96 -20.79 -1.97
C ILE A 122 3.17 -20.80 -3.50
N CYS A 123 4.38 -20.47 -3.95
CA CYS A 123 4.73 -20.51 -5.36
C CYS A 123 4.74 -21.94 -5.91
N LEU A 124 5.23 -22.93 -5.17
CA LEU A 124 5.22 -24.32 -5.60
C LEU A 124 3.79 -24.89 -5.67
N ILE A 125 2.94 -24.56 -4.67
CA ILE A 125 1.52 -24.93 -4.70
C ILE A 125 0.84 -24.29 -5.92
N LEU A 126 1.02 -22.99 -6.13
CA LEU A 126 0.41 -22.29 -7.25
C LEU A 126 0.92 -22.80 -8.60
N LEU A 127 2.21 -23.08 -8.73
CA LEU A 127 2.80 -23.65 -9.93
C LEU A 127 2.21 -25.04 -10.23
N PHE A 128 2.10 -25.88 -9.19
CA PHE A 128 1.49 -27.22 -9.33
C PHE A 128 0.03 -27.16 -9.78
N LEU A 129 -0.74 -26.20 -9.28
CA LEU A 129 -2.15 -26.03 -9.67
C LEU A 129 -2.32 -25.32 -11.01
N ALA A 130 -1.46 -24.35 -11.32
CA ALA A 130 -1.64 -23.47 -12.47
C ALA A 130 -0.87 -23.91 -13.73
N TRP A 131 0.04 -24.92 -13.66
CA TRP A 131 0.85 -25.31 -14.82
C TRP A 131 0.03 -25.70 -16.07
N PRO A 132 -1.13 -26.43 -15.97
CA PRO A 132 -1.90 -26.74 -17.17
C PRO A 132 -2.46 -25.47 -17.81
N LEU A 133 -2.96 -24.55 -16.97
CA LEU A 133 -3.49 -23.26 -17.41
C LEU A 133 -2.40 -22.39 -18.04
N MET A 134 -1.19 -22.40 -17.48
CA MET A 134 -0.02 -21.72 -18.05
C MET A 134 0.33 -22.30 -19.44
N LEU A 135 0.27 -23.61 -19.61
CA LEU A 135 0.52 -24.27 -20.88
C LEU A 135 -0.53 -23.86 -21.94
N PHE A 136 -1.83 -23.92 -21.60
CA PHE A 136 -2.90 -23.47 -22.49
C PHE A 136 -2.77 -22.00 -22.85
N THR A 137 -2.44 -21.14 -21.87
CA THR A 137 -2.17 -19.70 -22.09
C THR A 137 -1.00 -19.50 -23.05
N ALA A 138 0.10 -20.24 -22.88
CA ALA A 138 1.26 -20.17 -23.75
C ALA A 138 0.91 -20.54 -25.20
N ILE A 139 0.13 -21.61 -25.38
CA ILE A 139 -0.35 -22.07 -26.72
C ILE A 139 -1.27 -20.99 -27.30
N ALA A 140 -2.23 -20.44 -26.56
CA ALA A 140 -3.15 -19.44 -27.08
C ALA A 140 -2.42 -18.15 -27.51
N VAL A 141 -1.46 -17.67 -26.71
CA VAL A 141 -0.62 -16.52 -27.07
C VAL A 141 0.22 -16.82 -28.33
N PHE A 142 0.79 -18.04 -28.41
CA PHE A 142 1.58 -18.45 -29.58
C PHE A 142 0.73 -18.50 -30.88
N LEU A 143 -0.46 -19.04 -30.80
CA LEU A 143 -1.37 -19.15 -31.97
C LEU A 143 -1.87 -17.78 -32.44
N GLU A 144 -2.12 -16.82 -31.52
CA GLU A 144 -2.63 -15.49 -31.88
C GLU A 144 -1.51 -14.57 -32.39
N SER A 145 -0.35 -14.57 -31.74
CA SER A 145 0.66 -13.54 -31.97
C SER A 145 2.09 -14.06 -32.18
N GLY A 146 2.30 -15.40 -32.23
CA GLY A 146 3.60 -16.02 -32.49
C GLY A 146 4.58 -15.93 -31.32
N ARG A 147 5.89 -15.95 -31.62
CA ARG A 147 6.98 -15.80 -30.62
C ARG A 147 7.39 -14.34 -30.48
N PRO A 148 7.97 -13.93 -29.30
CA PRO A 148 8.12 -14.67 -28.06
C PRO A 148 6.79 -14.75 -27.29
N VAL A 149 6.52 -15.86 -26.56
CA VAL A 149 5.33 -16.05 -25.73
C VAL A 149 5.47 -15.30 -24.40
N ILE A 150 6.68 -15.27 -23.87
CA ILE A 150 7.02 -14.56 -22.62
C ILE A 150 7.58 -13.18 -22.95
N TYR A 151 6.99 -12.18 -22.33
CA TYR A 151 7.44 -10.79 -22.37
C TYR A 151 8.29 -10.48 -21.15
N HIS A 152 9.36 -9.73 -21.36
CA HIS A 152 10.29 -9.30 -20.32
C HIS A 152 10.26 -7.78 -20.21
N GLN A 153 10.25 -7.26 -18.99
CA GLN A 153 10.32 -5.83 -18.75
C GLN A 153 11.16 -5.53 -17.52
N VAL A 154 12.02 -4.55 -17.62
CA VAL A 154 12.83 -4.09 -16.48
C VAL A 154 11.94 -3.38 -15.46
N ARG A 155 12.12 -3.73 -14.20
CA ARG A 155 11.41 -3.17 -13.04
C ARG A 155 12.38 -2.86 -11.91
N THR A 156 11.98 -1.93 -11.04
CA THR A 156 12.73 -1.60 -9.82
C THR A 156 12.35 -2.55 -8.71
N GLY A 157 13.35 -3.18 -8.11
CA GLY A 157 13.23 -4.15 -7.04
C GLY A 157 13.80 -3.67 -5.71
N LEU A 158 14.23 -4.63 -4.87
CA LEU A 158 14.79 -4.39 -3.55
C LEU A 158 15.96 -3.41 -3.59
N ASN A 159 15.93 -2.39 -2.72
CA ASN A 159 16.96 -1.33 -2.63
C ASN A 159 17.23 -0.63 -3.97
N GLY A 160 16.22 -0.48 -4.83
CA GLY A 160 16.34 0.20 -6.12
C GLY A 160 17.02 -0.64 -7.22
N LYS A 161 17.40 -1.89 -6.95
CA LYS A 161 18.06 -2.76 -7.95
C LYS A 161 17.10 -3.17 -9.03
N SER A 162 17.47 -2.99 -10.28
CA SER A 162 16.65 -3.40 -11.43
C SER A 162 16.67 -4.91 -11.61
N PHE A 163 15.53 -5.48 -12.02
CA PHE A 163 15.39 -6.89 -12.41
C PHE A 163 14.40 -7.02 -13.58
N SER A 164 14.40 -8.16 -14.28
CA SER A 164 13.47 -8.45 -15.35
C SER A 164 12.27 -9.22 -14.84
N ILE A 165 11.07 -8.65 -14.98
CA ILE A 165 9.80 -9.30 -14.67
C ILE A 165 9.36 -10.15 -15.88
N TYR A 166 8.77 -11.33 -15.62
CA TYR A 166 8.25 -12.24 -16.64
C TYR A 166 6.74 -12.18 -16.70
N LYS A 167 6.18 -12.03 -17.91
CA LYS A 167 4.73 -12.07 -18.17
C LYS A 167 4.42 -12.82 -19.45
N PHE A 168 3.23 -13.37 -19.57
CA PHE A 168 2.74 -13.73 -20.90
C PHE A 168 2.51 -12.47 -21.71
N ARG A 169 2.88 -12.53 -22.99
CA ARG A 169 2.66 -11.41 -23.90
C ARG A 169 1.16 -11.21 -24.12
N SER A 170 0.68 -10.02 -23.81
CA SER A 170 -0.72 -9.61 -23.92
C SER A 170 -0.95 -8.46 -24.89
N MET A 171 0.14 -7.95 -25.49
CA MET A 171 0.11 -6.87 -26.48
C MET A 171 0.82 -7.29 -27.76
N SER A 172 0.55 -6.58 -28.86
CA SER A 172 1.24 -6.77 -30.14
C SER A 172 2.76 -6.55 -30.00
N GLN A 173 3.54 -7.16 -30.91
CA GLN A 173 5.01 -7.02 -30.88
C GLN A 173 5.47 -5.57 -31.03
N ASP A 174 4.66 -4.76 -31.70
CA ASP A 174 4.95 -3.36 -31.99
C ASP A 174 4.47 -2.38 -30.91
N ALA A 175 3.96 -2.89 -29.79
CA ALA A 175 3.33 -2.06 -28.76
C ALA A 175 4.24 -1.00 -28.12
N GLU A 176 5.56 -1.19 -28.13
CA GLU A 176 6.56 -0.26 -27.57
C GLU A 176 7.68 0.08 -28.59
N LYS A 177 7.37 0.15 -29.89
CA LYS A 177 8.37 0.49 -30.95
C LYS A 177 9.05 1.83 -30.69
N ASP A 178 8.34 2.78 -30.08
CA ASP A 178 8.88 4.13 -29.82
C ASP A 178 9.78 4.20 -28.57
N GLY A 179 10.00 3.09 -27.86
CA GLY A 179 10.89 3.00 -26.70
C GLY A 179 10.46 3.85 -25.49
N LYS A 180 9.31 4.55 -25.57
CA LYS A 180 8.82 5.40 -24.49
C LYS A 180 7.96 4.60 -23.50
N ALA A 181 8.27 4.76 -22.22
CA ALA A 181 7.45 4.23 -21.14
C ALA A 181 6.10 4.97 -21.10
N VAL A 182 5.02 4.25 -21.36
CA VAL A 182 3.66 4.80 -21.27
C VAL A 182 2.84 3.92 -20.33
N TRP A 183 2.12 4.55 -19.40
CA TRP A 183 1.16 3.83 -18.58
C TRP A 183 0.06 3.23 -19.45
N ALA A 184 -0.34 1.99 -19.14
CA ALA A 184 -1.42 1.34 -19.86
C ALA A 184 -2.74 2.10 -19.67
N LYS A 185 -3.45 2.35 -20.78
CA LYS A 185 -4.76 3.00 -20.76
C LYS A 185 -5.88 1.97 -20.69
N LYS A 186 -7.05 2.39 -20.20
CA LYS A 186 -8.27 1.58 -20.32
C LYS A 186 -8.61 1.46 -21.83
N ASN A 187 -8.85 0.23 -22.31
CA ASN A 187 -9.10 -0.08 -23.73
C ASN A 187 -7.91 0.28 -24.66
N ASP A 188 -6.69 -0.09 -24.25
CA ASP A 188 -5.48 0.11 -25.03
C ASP A 188 -5.54 -0.73 -26.32
N SER A 189 -5.49 -0.09 -27.48
CA SER A 189 -5.57 -0.72 -28.81
C SER A 189 -4.44 -1.70 -29.12
N ARG A 190 -3.37 -1.66 -28.36
CA ARG A 190 -2.21 -2.56 -28.48
C ARG A 190 -2.48 -3.96 -27.92
N VAL A 191 -3.54 -4.10 -27.12
CA VAL A 191 -3.88 -5.39 -26.47
C VAL A 191 -4.53 -6.34 -27.46
N THR A 192 -4.02 -7.59 -27.55
CA THR A 192 -4.59 -8.64 -28.38
C THR A 192 -5.88 -9.20 -27.76
N LYS A 193 -6.66 -10.01 -28.51
CA LYS A 193 -7.91 -10.61 -27.98
C LYS A 193 -7.61 -11.59 -26.84
N VAL A 194 -6.66 -12.49 -27.03
CA VAL A 194 -6.17 -13.40 -25.99
C VAL A 194 -5.55 -12.56 -24.86
N GLY A 195 -4.78 -11.52 -25.22
CA GLY A 195 -4.20 -10.57 -24.28
C GLY A 195 -5.23 -9.92 -23.37
N ALA A 196 -6.37 -9.49 -23.90
CA ALA A 196 -7.45 -8.92 -23.10
C ALA A 196 -8.02 -9.93 -22.09
N PHE A 197 -8.24 -11.16 -22.53
CA PHE A 197 -8.71 -12.23 -21.64
C PHE A 197 -7.72 -12.54 -20.52
N ILE A 198 -6.43 -12.75 -20.84
CA ILE A 198 -5.42 -13.12 -19.83
C ILE A 198 -5.12 -11.98 -18.85
N ARG A 199 -5.26 -10.70 -19.27
CA ARG A 199 -5.15 -9.54 -18.38
C ARG A 199 -6.34 -9.43 -17.43
N ASN A 200 -7.56 -9.65 -17.92
CA ASN A 200 -8.76 -9.61 -17.08
C ASN A 200 -8.78 -10.73 -16.04
N THR A 201 -8.18 -11.89 -16.36
CA THR A 201 -8.09 -13.06 -15.48
C THR A 201 -6.77 -13.12 -14.70
N ARG A 202 -5.86 -12.14 -14.89
CA ARG A 202 -4.51 -12.11 -14.29
C ARG A 202 -3.59 -13.28 -14.66
N LEU A 203 -3.95 -14.06 -15.67
CA LEU A 203 -3.14 -15.17 -16.16
C LEU A 203 -1.81 -14.69 -16.77
N ASP A 204 -1.81 -13.46 -17.31
CA ASP A 204 -0.59 -12.86 -17.87
C ASP A 204 0.53 -12.70 -16.81
N GLU A 205 0.20 -12.65 -15.53
CA GLU A 205 1.16 -12.45 -14.44
C GLU A 205 1.71 -13.77 -13.86
N LEU A 206 1.16 -14.94 -14.22
CA LEU A 206 1.60 -16.24 -13.68
C LEU A 206 3.11 -16.53 -13.89
N PRO A 207 3.78 -16.15 -15.00
CA PRO A 207 5.22 -16.35 -15.13
C PRO A 207 6.07 -15.63 -14.08
N GLN A 208 5.53 -14.63 -13.36
CA GLN A 208 6.23 -13.94 -12.25
C GLN A 208 6.51 -14.88 -11.07
N ILE A 209 5.84 -16.03 -10.96
CA ILE A 209 6.19 -17.08 -10.02
C ILE A 209 7.68 -17.44 -10.13
N LEU A 210 8.24 -17.41 -11.33
CA LEU A 210 9.67 -17.64 -11.54
C LEU A 210 10.54 -16.53 -10.93
N ASN A 211 10.08 -15.27 -10.96
CA ASN A 211 10.79 -14.17 -10.29
C ASN A 211 10.78 -14.35 -8.77
N VAL A 212 9.66 -14.82 -8.21
CA VAL A 212 9.59 -15.12 -6.78
C VAL A 212 10.52 -16.29 -6.42
N LEU A 213 10.50 -17.39 -7.19
CA LEU A 213 11.38 -18.54 -6.96
C LEU A 213 12.86 -18.20 -7.11
N LYS A 214 13.24 -17.31 -8.05
CA LYS A 214 14.60 -16.78 -8.16
C LYS A 214 15.00 -15.87 -7.00
N GLY A 215 14.04 -15.24 -6.33
CA GLY A 215 14.26 -14.32 -5.22
C GLY A 215 14.35 -12.84 -5.62
N ASP A 216 14.08 -12.49 -6.87
CA ASP A 216 13.96 -11.10 -7.34
C ASP A 216 12.72 -10.43 -6.77
N MET A 217 11.66 -11.22 -6.55
CA MET A 217 10.37 -10.82 -5.98
C MET A 217 10.02 -11.65 -4.74
N SER A 218 9.01 -11.21 -4.03
CA SER A 218 8.24 -11.95 -3.03
C SER A 218 6.84 -12.21 -3.56
N PHE A 219 6.11 -13.14 -2.95
CA PHE A 219 4.70 -13.34 -3.28
C PHE A 219 3.85 -12.14 -2.89
N VAL A 220 4.14 -11.54 -1.72
CA VAL A 220 3.48 -10.33 -1.22
C VAL A 220 4.50 -9.20 -1.03
N GLY A 221 4.17 -8.01 -1.55
CA GLY A 221 4.98 -6.81 -1.46
C GLY A 221 4.44 -5.67 -2.35
N PRO A 222 5.05 -4.49 -2.32
CA PRO A 222 4.70 -3.40 -3.22
C PRO A 222 4.84 -3.82 -4.69
N ARG A 223 3.90 -3.37 -5.55
CA ARG A 223 3.96 -3.69 -6.98
C ARG A 223 5.19 -3.03 -7.62
N PRO A 224 6.04 -3.78 -8.38
CA PRO A 224 7.25 -3.20 -8.97
C PRO A 224 6.89 -2.25 -10.13
N GLU A 225 7.49 -1.07 -10.12
CA GLU A 225 7.31 -0.06 -11.17
C GLU A 225 8.52 0.01 -12.11
N ARG A 226 8.35 0.64 -13.27
CA ARG A 226 9.44 0.86 -14.23
C ARG A 226 10.42 1.88 -13.67
N PRO A 227 11.76 1.71 -13.91
CA PRO A 227 12.76 2.66 -13.42
C PRO A 227 12.46 4.10 -13.81
N GLU A 228 12.02 4.34 -15.05
CA GLU A 228 11.71 5.68 -15.56
C GLU A 228 10.60 6.37 -14.76
N PHE A 229 9.57 5.60 -14.34
CA PHE A 229 8.51 6.14 -13.49
C PHE A 229 8.98 6.34 -12.05
N VAL A 230 9.82 5.44 -11.53
CA VAL A 230 10.39 5.58 -10.19
C VAL A 230 11.23 6.84 -10.07
N ASP A 231 12.07 7.14 -11.07
CA ASP A 231 12.92 8.35 -11.09
C ASP A 231 12.07 9.63 -11.09
N ASP A 232 10.95 9.65 -11.82
CA ASP A 232 10.07 10.80 -11.87
C ASP A 232 9.22 10.94 -10.59
N LEU A 233 8.74 9.83 -10.04
CA LEU A 233 7.94 9.82 -8.81
C LEU A 233 8.79 10.16 -7.57
N ASN A 234 10.06 9.76 -7.53
CA ASN A 234 10.98 10.14 -6.46
C ASN A 234 11.21 11.66 -6.38
N LYS A 235 11.13 12.38 -7.51
CA LYS A 235 11.25 13.85 -7.53
C LYS A 235 9.98 14.55 -7.02
N GLN A 236 8.83 13.92 -7.15
CA GLN A 236 7.53 14.53 -6.90
C GLN A 236 6.90 14.11 -5.56
N LEU A 237 7.22 12.89 -5.09
CA LEU A 237 6.60 12.32 -3.90
C LEU A 237 7.65 12.09 -2.80
N PRO A 238 7.45 12.67 -1.60
CA PRO A 238 8.34 12.41 -0.48
C PRO A 238 8.30 10.93 -0.11
N TYR A 239 9.46 10.40 0.27
CA TYR A 239 9.61 9.02 0.75
C TYR A 239 9.20 7.91 -0.25
N TYR A 240 9.02 8.21 -1.54
CA TYR A 240 8.64 7.21 -2.54
C TYR A 240 9.64 6.06 -2.61
N GLU A 241 10.93 6.36 -2.46
CA GLU A 241 12.01 5.36 -2.45
C GLU A 241 11.88 4.32 -1.32
N ALA A 242 11.27 4.69 -0.19
CA ALA A 242 11.14 3.81 0.97
C ALA A 242 10.33 2.53 0.67
N ARG A 243 9.46 2.54 -0.34
CA ARG A 243 8.72 1.36 -0.80
C ARG A 243 9.62 0.23 -1.32
N HIS A 244 10.84 0.56 -1.73
CA HIS A 244 11.82 -0.41 -2.23
C HIS A 244 12.69 -1.04 -1.14
N ARG A 245 12.44 -0.76 0.14
CA ARG A 245 13.14 -1.39 1.28
C ARG A 245 12.73 -2.84 1.51
N VAL A 246 11.68 -3.30 0.87
CA VAL A 246 11.24 -4.70 0.82
C VAL A 246 11.24 -5.20 -0.62
N LYS A 247 11.24 -6.53 -0.82
CA LYS A 247 11.11 -7.09 -2.16
C LYS A 247 9.74 -6.72 -2.75
N PRO A 248 9.68 -6.39 -4.05
CA PRO A 248 8.41 -6.18 -4.73
C PRO A 248 7.59 -7.48 -4.75
N GLY A 249 6.26 -7.35 -4.77
CA GLY A 249 5.33 -8.46 -4.70
C GLY A 249 4.54 -8.71 -5.98
N LEU A 250 4.06 -9.95 -6.12
CA LEU A 250 3.03 -10.33 -7.08
C LEU A 250 1.68 -9.74 -6.63
N MET A 251 1.40 -9.83 -5.34
CA MET A 251 0.25 -9.23 -4.66
C MET A 251 0.73 -8.16 -3.67
N GLY A 252 -0.06 -7.11 -3.43
CA GLY A 252 0.33 -6.05 -2.53
C GLY A 252 -0.84 -5.40 -1.81
N TRP A 253 -0.60 -4.86 -0.62
CA TRP A 253 -1.61 -4.19 0.19
C TRP A 253 -2.25 -3.01 -0.57
N ALA A 254 -1.44 -2.19 -1.26
CA ALA A 254 -1.94 -1.11 -2.09
C ALA A 254 -2.86 -1.60 -3.22
N GLN A 255 -2.60 -2.78 -3.80
CA GLN A 255 -3.43 -3.34 -4.87
C GLN A 255 -4.81 -3.79 -4.38
N LEU A 256 -4.95 -4.12 -3.08
CA LEU A 256 -6.23 -4.46 -2.44
C LEU A 256 -7.04 -3.23 -2.04
N LYS A 257 -6.35 -2.19 -1.56
CA LYS A 257 -6.98 -1.03 -0.94
C LYS A 257 -7.22 0.15 -1.89
N TYR A 258 -6.52 0.19 -3.02
CA TYR A 258 -6.63 1.29 -3.97
C TYR A 258 -6.79 0.78 -5.41
N SER A 259 -7.76 1.34 -6.13
CA SER A 259 -8.04 0.99 -7.51
C SER A 259 -6.89 1.36 -8.46
N TYR A 260 -6.90 0.77 -9.65
CA TYR A 260 -5.92 1.10 -10.67
C TYR A 260 -6.06 2.55 -11.14
N GLY A 261 -4.96 3.29 -11.03
CA GLY A 261 -4.82 4.64 -11.56
C GLY A 261 -3.41 4.85 -12.11
N ALA A 262 -3.26 5.84 -13.00
CA ALA A 262 -2.07 6.10 -13.79
C ALA A 262 -1.66 7.60 -13.72
N SER A 263 -1.86 8.23 -12.57
CA SER A 263 -1.46 9.61 -12.27
C SER A 263 -0.47 9.64 -11.11
N VAL A 264 0.16 10.79 -10.90
CA VAL A 264 1.02 11.05 -9.73
C VAL A 264 0.21 10.99 -8.44
N GLU A 265 -1.04 11.48 -8.46
CA GLU A 265 -1.96 11.42 -7.33
C GLU A 265 -2.30 9.96 -6.99
N ASP A 266 -2.57 9.12 -7.99
CA ASP A 266 -2.77 7.68 -7.77
C ASP A 266 -1.52 7.01 -7.19
N ALA A 267 -0.33 7.41 -7.66
CA ALA A 267 0.93 6.92 -7.11
C ALA A 267 1.11 7.34 -5.64
N ALA A 268 0.74 8.57 -5.27
CA ALA A 268 0.76 9.06 -3.90
C ALA A 268 -0.20 8.27 -3.01
N ASN A 269 -1.43 8.04 -3.47
CA ASN A 269 -2.42 7.26 -2.72
C ASN A 269 -2.01 5.80 -2.54
N LYS A 270 -1.40 5.16 -3.56
CA LYS A 270 -0.82 3.81 -3.43
C LYS A 270 0.36 3.78 -2.46
N LEU A 271 1.19 4.83 -2.47
CA LEU A 271 2.34 4.94 -1.58
C LEU A 271 1.95 4.89 -0.10
N LYS A 272 0.81 5.47 0.29
CA LYS A 272 0.28 5.39 1.66
C LYS A 272 0.16 3.94 2.16
N TYR A 273 -0.36 3.06 1.30
CA TYR A 273 -0.53 1.63 1.60
C TYR A 273 0.76 0.85 1.45
N ASP A 274 1.61 1.19 0.48
CA ASP A 274 2.92 0.56 0.32
C ASP A 274 3.82 0.84 1.53
N LEU A 275 3.84 2.09 2.04
CA LEU A 275 4.60 2.45 3.25
C LEU A 275 4.05 1.76 4.50
N TYR A 276 2.72 1.62 4.61
CA TYR A 276 2.12 0.82 5.68
C TYR A 276 2.62 -0.62 5.65
N TYR A 277 2.62 -1.25 4.47
CA TYR A 277 3.15 -2.59 4.32
C TYR A 277 4.63 -2.67 4.65
N VAL A 278 5.46 -1.75 4.13
CA VAL A 278 6.91 -1.73 4.41
C VAL A 278 7.18 -1.62 5.91
N LYS A 279 6.41 -0.81 6.63
CA LYS A 279 6.55 -0.60 8.06
C LYS A 279 6.09 -1.80 8.89
N ASN A 280 4.95 -2.41 8.52
CA ASN A 280 4.24 -3.40 9.34
C ASN A 280 4.28 -4.82 8.78
N HIS A 281 5.07 -5.07 7.70
CA HIS A 281 5.07 -6.36 7.04
C HIS A 281 5.40 -7.51 8.01
N SER A 282 4.56 -8.50 7.97
CA SER A 282 4.63 -9.69 8.81
C SER A 282 4.01 -10.87 8.05
N LEU A 283 4.32 -12.10 8.48
CA LEU A 283 3.73 -13.29 7.88
C LEU A 283 2.18 -13.28 7.99
N LEU A 284 1.66 -12.77 9.11
CA LEU A 284 0.20 -12.64 9.29
C LEU A 284 -0.42 -11.67 8.29
N LEU A 285 0.21 -10.51 8.06
CA LEU A 285 -0.25 -9.54 7.06
C LEU A 285 -0.14 -10.13 5.65
N ASP A 286 0.90 -10.88 5.35
CA ASP A 286 1.05 -11.55 4.05
C ASP A 286 -0.07 -12.56 3.81
N ILE A 287 -0.40 -13.39 4.80
CA ILE A 287 -1.51 -14.35 4.72
C ILE A 287 -2.84 -13.61 4.50
N LEU A 288 -3.08 -12.53 5.24
CA LEU A 288 -4.28 -11.70 5.08
C LEU A 288 -4.40 -11.15 3.66
N ILE A 289 -3.29 -10.62 3.10
CA ILE A 289 -3.25 -10.09 1.73
C ILE A 289 -3.55 -11.20 0.72
N VAL A 290 -2.97 -12.37 0.88
CA VAL A 290 -3.22 -13.52 -0.01
C VAL A 290 -4.69 -13.93 0.02
N VAL A 291 -5.27 -14.11 1.22
CA VAL A 291 -6.68 -14.50 1.38
C VAL A 291 -7.61 -13.47 0.74
N GLN A 292 -7.44 -12.18 1.03
CA GLN A 292 -8.24 -11.12 0.44
C GLN A 292 -8.05 -11.02 -1.08
N SER A 293 -6.84 -11.21 -1.60
CA SER A 293 -6.57 -11.21 -3.04
C SER A 293 -7.28 -12.36 -3.76
N VAL A 294 -7.27 -13.55 -3.16
CA VAL A 294 -7.99 -14.72 -3.70
C VAL A 294 -9.50 -14.48 -3.68
N GLU A 295 -10.03 -13.93 -2.59
CA GLU A 295 -11.45 -13.58 -2.49
C GLU A 295 -11.86 -12.60 -3.61
N ILE A 296 -11.08 -11.53 -3.83
CA ILE A 296 -11.32 -10.54 -4.88
C ILE A 296 -11.33 -11.19 -6.27
N ILE A 297 -10.36 -12.07 -6.55
CA ILE A 297 -10.26 -12.76 -7.84
C ILE A 297 -11.44 -13.70 -8.07
N LEU A 298 -11.83 -14.49 -7.07
CA LEU A 298 -12.90 -15.48 -7.18
C LEU A 298 -14.30 -14.84 -7.24
N LEU A 299 -14.52 -13.78 -6.45
CA LEU A 299 -15.83 -13.12 -6.37
C LEU A 299 -15.99 -11.99 -7.39
N GLY A 300 -14.96 -11.68 -8.18
CA GLY A 300 -15.00 -10.59 -9.16
C GLY A 300 -15.19 -9.20 -8.54
N LYS A 301 -15.02 -9.07 -7.22
CA LYS A 301 -15.17 -7.82 -6.46
C LYS A 301 -13.93 -6.94 -6.53
N GLY A 302 -13.10 -7.10 -7.58
CA GLY A 302 -11.91 -6.30 -7.75
C GLY A 302 -12.25 -4.81 -7.83
N VAL A 303 -11.55 -3.99 -7.07
CA VAL A 303 -11.50 -2.55 -7.28
C VAL A 303 -10.91 -2.33 -8.68
N ARG A 304 -11.76 -2.03 -9.65
CA ARG A 304 -11.42 -1.77 -11.06
C ARG A 304 -10.99 -0.32 -11.24
#